data_a917e10e81f6e8343ac537e6644becbf
#
_entry.id   a917e10e81f6e8343ac537e6644becbf
#
_cell.length_a   1.000
_cell.length_b   1.000
_cell.length_c   1.000
_cell.angle_alpha   90.00
_cell.angle_beta   90.00
_cell.angle_gamma   90.00
#
_symmetry.space_group_name_H-M   'P 1'
#
loop_
_entity.id
_entity.type
_entity.pdbx_description
1 polymer ?
#
loop_
_entity_poly.entity_id
_entity_poly.type
_entity_poly.pdbx_seq_one_letter_code
_entity_poly.pdbx_strand_id
1 'polypeptide(L)'
;WSLNKAIKSGELSPLDFAKKARSFDIDAIEYVSGLYTNHTDTLKKISMQKLSKELLKRSDDYGIDNVLIMIDSQGSLASSNKKERLKAIDNHKKWIDLSAEIGCKTMRVNLNGEKDLNKWTKNSVKSLTALNKYNENINVVVENHGGLSSSGKYLSNVMSKVKLENCGTLPDFGNFCMNGSPWGNCTQMYDRYLGTEELMPYAHAVSAKSYDFDDQGNETSIDYKRMMDIVKKSGYQGYVGIEYEGNRLGEDDGIIATKKLLQKFI
;
A
#
# COMPACT_ATOMS: atom_id res chain seq x y z
N TRP A 1 -7.31 -0.78 2.64
CA TRP A 1 -7.63 -2.15 3.15
C TRP A 1 -8.60 -2.14 4.34
N SER A 2 -8.70 -1.04 5.08
CA SER A 2 -9.46 -0.92 6.34
C SER A 2 -10.96 -1.32 6.26
N LEU A 3 -11.57 -1.32 5.09
CA LEU A 3 -12.97 -1.73 4.84
C LEU A 3 -13.08 -3.07 4.10
N ASN A 4 -12.03 -3.88 4.15
CA ASN A 4 -11.96 -5.12 3.36
C ASN A 4 -12.99 -6.17 3.79
N LYS A 5 -13.37 -6.23 5.07
CA LYS A 5 -14.36 -7.19 5.58
C LYS A 5 -15.77 -6.83 5.09
N ALA A 6 -16.17 -5.57 5.23
CA ALA A 6 -17.47 -5.07 4.74
C ALA A 6 -17.59 -5.21 3.21
N ILE A 7 -16.51 -4.94 2.47
CA ILE A 7 -16.50 -5.14 1.03
C ILE A 7 -16.57 -6.64 0.69
N LYS A 8 -15.80 -7.49 1.32
CA LYS A 8 -15.79 -8.95 1.06
C LYS A 8 -17.09 -9.64 1.45
N SER A 9 -17.78 -9.18 2.45
CA SER A 9 -19.10 -9.67 2.83
C SER A 9 -20.24 -9.21 1.91
N GLY A 10 -19.98 -8.18 1.07
CA GLY A 10 -20.99 -7.55 0.23
C GLY A 10 -21.83 -6.49 0.94
N GLU A 11 -21.52 -6.17 2.20
CA GLU A 11 -22.17 -5.11 2.95
C GLU A 11 -21.87 -3.72 2.36
N LEU A 12 -20.65 -3.53 1.85
CA LEU A 12 -20.22 -2.32 1.18
C LEU A 12 -19.79 -2.63 -0.26
N SER A 13 -20.33 -1.89 -1.23
CA SER A 13 -19.81 -1.93 -2.59
C SER A 13 -18.43 -1.25 -2.64
N PRO A 14 -17.40 -1.86 -3.25
CA PRO A 14 -16.12 -1.19 -3.42
C PRO A 14 -16.22 0.10 -4.27
N LEU A 15 -17.26 0.24 -5.09
CA LEU A 15 -17.55 1.48 -5.82
C LEU A 15 -18.06 2.61 -4.91
N ASP A 16 -18.56 2.30 -3.72
CA ASP A 16 -19.01 3.32 -2.75
C ASP A 16 -17.90 3.74 -1.77
N PHE A 17 -16.65 3.35 -2.04
CA PHE A 17 -15.53 3.60 -1.16
C PHE A 17 -15.29 5.12 -0.93
N ALA A 18 -15.35 5.94 -1.99
CA ALA A 18 -15.21 7.40 -1.88
C ALA A 18 -16.33 8.02 -1.01
N LYS A 19 -17.59 7.57 -1.21
CA LYS A 19 -18.74 7.98 -0.39
C LYS A 19 -18.52 7.62 1.09
N LYS A 20 -18.04 6.41 1.35
CA LYS A 20 -17.77 5.92 2.70
C LYS A 20 -16.65 6.72 3.38
N ALA A 21 -15.54 7.00 2.66
CA ALA A 21 -14.46 7.82 3.18
C ALA A 21 -14.94 9.24 3.54
N ARG A 22 -15.77 9.86 2.71
CA ARG A 22 -16.37 11.17 3.00
C ARG A 22 -17.22 11.14 4.28
N SER A 23 -17.92 10.03 4.56
CA SER A 23 -18.70 9.90 5.81
C SER A 23 -17.85 9.89 7.09
N PHE A 24 -16.54 9.63 6.98
CA PHE A 24 -15.56 9.75 8.05
C PHE A 24 -14.84 11.11 8.07
N ASP A 25 -15.25 12.05 7.21
CA ASP A 25 -14.56 13.33 7.02
C ASP A 25 -13.07 13.08 6.63
N ILE A 26 -12.88 12.21 5.66
CA ILE A 26 -11.59 11.89 5.03
C ILE A 26 -11.64 12.39 3.59
N ASP A 27 -10.61 13.13 3.16
CA ASP A 27 -10.57 13.82 1.88
C ASP A 27 -9.82 13.07 0.79
N ALA A 28 -9.13 11.98 1.12
CA ALA A 28 -8.30 11.24 0.19
C ALA A 28 -8.39 9.73 0.42
N ILE A 29 -8.24 8.93 -0.64
CA ILE A 29 -8.34 7.47 -0.57
C ILE A 29 -7.23 6.75 -1.33
N GLU A 30 -6.96 5.54 -0.86
CA GLU A 30 -6.07 4.56 -1.45
C GLU A 30 -6.86 3.31 -1.84
N TYR A 31 -6.79 2.90 -3.09
CA TYR A 31 -7.51 1.74 -3.62
C TYR A 31 -6.70 0.45 -3.46
N VAL A 32 -7.40 -0.70 -3.45
CA VAL A 32 -6.78 -2.04 -3.50
C VAL A 32 -7.39 -2.81 -4.67
N SER A 33 -6.57 -3.15 -5.66
CA SER A 33 -7.02 -3.78 -6.92
C SER A 33 -7.84 -5.06 -6.72
N GLY A 34 -7.47 -5.88 -5.74
CA GLY A 34 -8.15 -7.14 -5.43
C GLY A 34 -9.61 -6.96 -4.99
N LEU A 35 -9.98 -5.80 -4.45
CA LEU A 35 -11.37 -5.50 -4.05
C LEU A 35 -12.26 -5.19 -5.24
N TYR A 36 -11.72 -4.91 -6.42
CA TYR A 36 -12.47 -4.62 -7.64
C TYR A 36 -12.49 -5.78 -8.62
N THR A 37 -11.42 -6.57 -8.70
CA THR A 37 -11.29 -7.66 -9.68
C THR A 37 -11.79 -9.01 -9.20
N ASN A 38 -11.89 -9.21 -7.89
CA ASN A 38 -12.20 -10.53 -7.29
C ASN A 38 -13.57 -10.59 -6.59
N HIS A 39 -14.34 -9.52 -6.56
CA HIS A 39 -15.33 -9.35 -5.49
C HIS A 39 -16.79 -9.65 -5.82
N THR A 40 -17.30 -9.32 -6.97
CA THR A 40 -18.67 -9.65 -7.37
C THR A 40 -18.69 -10.08 -8.82
N ASP A 41 -19.68 -10.89 -9.22
CA ASP A 41 -19.82 -11.31 -10.59
C ASP A 41 -20.00 -10.11 -11.56
N THR A 42 -20.53 -9.02 -11.06
CA THR A 42 -20.68 -7.77 -11.81
C THR A 42 -19.34 -7.06 -12.02
N LEU A 43 -18.50 -6.98 -10.99
CA LEU A 43 -17.19 -6.31 -11.07
C LEU A 43 -16.13 -7.19 -11.74
N LYS A 44 -16.19 -8.51 -11.61
CA LYS A 44 -15.30 -9.43 -12.36
C LYS A 44 -15.38 -9.24 -13.89
N LYS A 45 -16.49 -8.73 -14.40
CA LYS A 45 -16.73 -8.49 -15.85
C LYS A 45 -16.51 -7.04 -16.27
N ILE A 46 -16.17 -6.15 -15.33
CA ILE A 46 -15.95 -4.74 -15.68
C ILE A 46 -14.62 -4.60 -16.43
N SER A 47 -14.61 -3.88 -17.54
CA SER A 47 -13.37 -3.53 -18.22
C SER A 47 -12.58 -2.50 -17.41
N MET A 48 -11.26 -2.47 -17.54
CA MET A 48 -10.40 -1.48 -16.87
C MET A 48 -10.86 -0.05 -17.18
N GLN A 49 -11.19 0.22 -18.44
CA GLN A 49 -11.68 1.54 -18.88
C GLN A 49 -13.03 1.93 -18.25
N LYS A 50 -13.92 0.97 -18.02
CA LYS A 50 -15.19 1.25 -17.33
C LYS A 50 -14.95 1.44 -15.84
N LEU A 51 -14.05 0.65 -15.26
CA LEU A 51 -13.66 0.78 -13.85
C LEU A 51 -13.05 2.17 -13.58
N SER A 52 -12.10 2.61 -14.39
CA SER A 52 -11.47 3.93 -14.20
C SER A 52 -12.49 5.07 -14.24
N LYS A 53 -13.42 5.05 -15.21
CA LYS A 53 -14.49 6.05 -15.30
C LYS A 53 -15.40 6.06 -14.08
N GLU A 54 -15.79 4.88 -13.56
CA GLU A 54 -16.62 4.78 -12.36
C GLU A 54 -15.90 5.29 -11.12
N LEU A 55 -14.63 4.93 -10.94
CA LEU A 55 -13.85 5.38 -9.79
C LEU A 55 -13.63 6.89 -9.81
N LEU A 56 -13.21 7.44 -10.96
CA LEU A 56 -13.01 8.89 -11.11
C LEU A 56 -14.30 9.66 -10.86
N LYS A 57 -15.40 9.25 -11.53
CA LYS A 57 -16.70 9.90 -11.32
C LYS A 57 -17.10 9.94 -9.85
N ARG A 58 -16.92 8.83 -9.12
CA ARG A 58 -17.34 8.74 -7.71
C ARG A 58 -16.43 9.52 -6.77
N SER A 59 -15.14 9.58 -7.03
CA SER A 59 -14.25 10.47 -6.26
C SER A 59 -14.60 11.93 -6.48
N ASP A 60 -14.88 12.33 -7.73
CA ASP A 60 -15.31 13.70 -8.08
C ASP A 60 -16.66 14.06 -7.42
N ASP A 61 -17.67 13.15 -7.50
CA ASP A 61 -19.00 13.36 -6.92
C ASP A 61 -18.94 13.64 -5.41
N TYR A 62 -17.93 13.13 -4.70
CA TYR A 62 -17.75 13.29 -3.26
C TYR A 62 -16.58 14.21 -2.87
N GLY A 63 -15.89 14.81 -3.84
CA GLY A 63 -14.74 15.69 -3.59
C GLY A 63 -13.60 14.95 -2.85
N ILE A 64 -13.27 13.73 -3.30
CA ILE A 64 -12.24 12.87 -2.72
C ILE A 64 -11.03 12.81 -3.65
N ASP A 65 -9.84 13.02 -3.11
CA ASP A 65 -8.59 12.84 -3.84
C ASP A 65 -8.23 11.36 -3.99
N ASN A 66 -7.90 10.94 -5.21
CA ASN A 66 -7.37 9.62 -5.51
C ASN A 66 -5.84 9.65 -5.36
N VAL A 67 -5.31 9.08 -4.27
CA VAL A 67 -3.87 9.18 -3.95
C VAL A 67 -3.08 8.03 -4.55
N LEU A 68 -3.54 6.81 -4.32
CA LEU A 68 -2.77 5.61 -4.59
C LEU A 68 -3.67 4.42 -4.92
N ILE A 69 -3.13 3.50 -5.73
CA ILE A 69 -3.72 2.17 -5.88
C ILE A 69 -2.71 1.08 -5.53
N MET A 70 -3.11 0.14 -4.66
CA MET A 70 -2.34 -1.02 -4.27
C MET A 70 -2.63 -2.20 -5.20
N ILE A 71 -1.58 -2.78 -5.79
CA ILE A 71 -1.72 -3.86 -6.75
C ILE A 71 -1.31 -5.18 -6.15
N ASP A 72 -2.27 -6.11 -6.09
CA ASP A 72 -2.07 -7.46 -5.61
C ASP A 72 -2.34 -8.50 -6.72
N SER A 73 -1.76 -9.69 -6.57
CA SER A 73 -2.06 -10.88 -7.40
C SER A 73 -1.81 -10.73 -8.91
N GLN A 74 -0.91 -9.80 -9.32
CA GLN A 74 -0.56 -9.60 -10.74
C GLN A 74 0.72 -10.34 -11.16
N GLY A 75 1.20 -11.27 -10.34
CA GLY A 75 2.41 -12.06 -10.57
C GLY A 75 3.62 -11.55 -9.79
N SER A 76 4.71 -12.30 -9.87
CA SER A 76 5.90 -12.12 -9.03
C SER A 76 6.96 -11.26 -9.71
N LEU A 77 7.09 -10.00 -9.30
CA LEU A 77 8.04 -9.04 -9.86
C LEU A 77 9.51 -9.39 -9.56
N ALA A 78 9.79 -10.17 -8.51
CA ALA A 78 11.13 -10.63 -8.17
C ALA A 78 11.43 -12.06 -8.64
N SER A 79 10.53 -12.73 -9.40
CA SER A 79 10.73 -14.12 -9.85
C SER A 79 12.04 -14.30 -10.63
N SER A 80 12.78 -15.38 -10.33
CA SER A 80 13.94 -15.80 -11.10
C SER A 80 13.57 -16.35 -12.47
N ASN A 81 12.33 -16.83 -12.65
CA ASN A 81 11.80 -17.18 -13.95
C ASN A 81 11.55 -15.91 -14.79
N LYS A 82 12.36 -15.70 -15.83
CA LYS A 82 12.26 -14.52 -16.68
C LYS A 82 10.88 -14.37 -17.33
N LYS A 83 10.27 -15.47 -17.79
CA LYS A 83 8.96 -15.42 -18.47
C LYS A 83 7.85 -14.99 -17.51
N GLU A 84 7.83 -15.54 -16.30
CA GLU A 84 6.88 -15.14 -15.25
C GLU A 84 7.07 -13.68 -14.85
N ARG A 85 8.33 -13.23 -14.65
CA ARG A 85 8.63 -11.87 -14.29
C ARG A 85 8.21 -10.87 -15.37
N LEU A 86 8.46 -11.14 -16.65
CA LEU A 86 8.00 -10.30 -17.75
C LEU A 86 6.49 -10.23 -17.83
N LYS A 87 5.79 -11.36 -17.65
CA LYS A 87 4.33 -11.39 -17.58
C LYS A 87 3.80 -10.57 -16.39
N ALA A 88 4.47 -10.65 -15.23
CA ALA A 88 4.10 -9.83 -14.08
C ALA A 88 4.25 -8.33 -14.39
N ILE A 89 5.37 -7.91 -15.02
CA ILE A 89 5.57 -6.53 -15.45
C ILE A 89 4.43 -6.08 -16.37
N ASP A 90 4.09 -6.86 -17.39
CA ASP A 90 3.01 -6.50 -18.32
C ASP A 90 1.63 -6.46 -17.66
N ASN A 91 1.38 -7.34 -16.68
CA ASN A 91 0.16 -7.29 -15.90
C ASN A 91 0.04 -6.02 -15.05
N HIS A 92 1.15 -5.46 -14.56
CA HIS A 92 1.15 -4.24 -13.77
C HIS A 92 1.00 -2.96 -14.62
N LYS A 93 1.44 -2.95 -15.88
CA LYS A 93 1.34 -1.77 -16.77
C LYS A 93 -0.07 -1.25 -16.92
N LYS A 94 -1.06 -2.14 -17.11
CA LYS A 94 -2.49 -1.75 -17.20
C LYS A 94 -3.01 -1.03 -15.95
N TRP A 95 -2.39 -1.30 -14.79
CA TRP A 95 -2.73 -0.61 -13.55
C TRP A 95 -2.03 0.74 -13.42
N ILE A 96 -0.85 0.90 -14.03
CA ILE A 96 -0.21 2.21 -14.21
C ILE A 96 -1.11 3.11 -15.05
N ASP A 97 -1.65 2.58 -16.17
CA ASP A 97 -2.57 3.31 -17.03
C ASP A 97 -3.85 3.70 -16.28
N LEU A 98 -4.45 2.76 -15.54
CA LEU A 98 -5.63 3.04 -14.71
C LEU A 98 -5.32 4.08 -13.62
N SER A 99 -4.16 4.00 -12.96
CA SER A 99 -3.72 4.99 -11.96
C SER A 99 -3.71 6.41 -12.56
N ALA A 100 -3.13 6.56 -13.74
CA ALA A 100 -3.09 7.83 -14.44
C ALA A 100 -4.51 8.33 -14.81
N GLU A 101 -5.39 7.44 -15.30
CA GLU A 101 -6.76 7.77 -15.68
C GLU A 101 -7.62 8.26 -14.49
N ILE A 102 -7.42 7.70 -13.29
CA ILE A 102 -8.17 8.10 -12.09
C ILE A 102 -7.50 9.20 -11.27
N GLY A 103 -6.36 9.74 -11.73
CA GLY A 103 -5.64 10.82 -11.06
C GLY A 103 -4.73 10.39 -9.92
N CYS A 104 -4.58 9.08 -9.64
CA CYS A 104 -3.59 8.59 -8.68
C CYS A 104 -2.18 8.94 -9.16
N LYS A 105 -1.37 9.49 -8.28
CA LYS A 105 0.05 9.77 -8.55
C LYS A 105 0.97 8.60 -8.23
N THR A 106 0.46 7.59 -7.53
CA THR A 106 1.26 6.51 -6.97
C THR A 106 0.56 5.16 -7.18
N MET A 107 1.35 4.15 -7.54
CA MET A 107 0.94 2.74 -7.59
C MET A 107 1.86 1.91 -6.70
N ARG A 108 1.30 1.19 -5.75
CA ARG A 108 2.06 0.27 -4.88
C ARG A 108 2.11 -1.13 -5.48
N VAL A 109 3.30 -1.73 -5.47
CA VAL A 109 3.55 -3.12 -5.87
C VAL A 109 4.23 -3.93 -4.77
N ASN A 110 4.14 -5.26 -4.86
CA ASN A 110 4.83 -6.20 -3.98
C ASN A 110 6.00 -6.87 -4.72
N LEU A 111 7.12 -7.10 -4.02
CA LEU A 111 8.31 -7.77 -4.58
C LEU A 111 8.37 -9.25 -4.15
N ASN A 112 7.41 -10.05 -4.62
CA ASN A 112 7.35 -11.48 -4.35
C ASN A 112 8.11 -12.30 -5.40
N GLY A 113 8.47 -13.57 -5.07
CA GLY A 113 8.85 -14.60 -6.03
C GLY A 113 10.27 -15.14 -5.92
N GLU A 114 11.13 -14.58 -5.07
CA GLU A 114 12.49 -15.09 -4.84
C GLU A 114 12.83 -15.03 -3.35
N LYS A 115 13.61 -15.99 -2.88
CA LYS A 115 14.07 -16.08 -1.48
C LYS A 115 15.58 -15.83 -1.34
N ASP A 116 16.37 -16.02 -2.39
CA ASP A 116 17.77 -15.64 -2.41
C ASP A 116 17.90 -14.12 -2.54
N LEU A 117 18.52 -13.48 -1.58
CA LEU A 117 18.62 -12.01 -1.48
C LEU A 117 19.26 -11.37 -2.72
N ASN A 118 20.31 -11.99 -3.28
CA ASN A 118 21.01 -11.41 -4.43
C ASN A 118 20.15 -11.48 -5.69
N LYS A 119 19.49 -12.62 -5.91
CA LYS A 119 18.56 -12.80 -7.05
C LYS A 119 17.33 -11.91 -6.87
N TRP A 120 16.75 -11.85 -5.67
CA TRP A 120 15.64 -10.98 -5.34
C TRP A 120 15.97 -9.52 -5.64
N THR A 121 17.09 -9.01 -5.13
CA THR A 121 17.54 -7.64 -5.38
C THR A 121 17.70 -7.37 -6.88
N LYS A 122 18.42 -8.26 -7.59
CA LYS A 122 18.68 -8.11 -9.03
C LYS A 122 17.39 -8.10 -9.86
N ASN A 123 16.44 -8.99 -9.55
CA ASN A 123 15.20 -9.11 -10.30
C ASN A 123 14.24 -7.96 -9.97
N SER A 124 14.15 -7.55 -8.69
CA SER A 124 13.38 -6.40 -8.24
C SER A 124 13.83 -5.11 -8.94
N VAL A 125 15.12 -4.84 -8.95
CA VAL A 125 15.68 -3.67 -9.67
C VAL A 125 15.26 -3.67 -11.15
N LYS A 126 15.33 -4.82 -11.85
CA LYS A 126 14.94 -4.91 -13.26
C LYS A 126 13.45 -4.61 -13.46
N SER A 127 12.60 -5.18 -12.61
CA SER A 127 11.14 -5.02 -12.72
C SER A 127 10.71 -3.59 -12.39
N LEU A 128 11.22 -3.02 -11.30
CA LEU A 128 10.93 -1.65 -10.91
C LEU A 128 11.41 -0.65 -11.96
N THR A 129 12.63 -0.84 -12.48
CA THR A 129 13.14 0.02 -13.59
C THR A 129 12.22 -0.03 -14.80
N ALA A 130 11.72 -1.22 -15.16
CA ALA A 130 10.83 -1.36 -16.32
C ALA A 130 9.47 -0.69 -16.10
N LEU A 131 8.90 -0.80 -14.88
CA LEU A 131 7.62 -0.20 -14.54
C LEU A 131 7.72 1.32 -14.44
N ASN A 132 8.74 1.85 -13.76
CA ASN A 132 8.90 3.30 -13.59
C ASN A 132 9.22 4.03 -14.90
N LYS A 133 9.92 3.37 -15.83
CA LYS A 133 10.16 3.91 -17.18
C LYS A 133 8.96 3.79 -18.12
N TYR A 134 7.96 2.98 -17.79
CA TYR A 134 6.76 2.83 -18.60
C TYR A 134 5.90 4.10 -18.57
N ASN A 135 5.75 4.72 -17.40
CA ASN A 135 5.11 6.03 -17.24
C ASN A 135 5.80 6.81 -16.12
N GLU A 136 6.61 7.79 -16.50
CA GLU A 136 7.43 8.57 -15.56
C GLU A 136 6.60 9.55 -14.70
N ASN A 137 5.31 9.76 -15.02
CA ASN A 137 4.40 10.59 -14.24
C ASN A 137 3.71 9.83 -13.09
N ILE A 138 3.91 8.51 -12.99
CA ILE A 138 3.37 7.67 -11.93
C ILE A 138 4.53 7.14 -11.09
N ASN A 139 4.44 7.37 -9.78
CA ASN A 139 5.36 6.76 -8.83
C ASN A 139 5.01 5.27 -8.67
N VAL A 140 5.96 4.37 -8.95
CA VAL A 140 5.81 2.96 -8.60
C VAL A 140 6.59 2.68 -7.33
N VAL A 141 5.88 2.42 -6.27
CA VAL A 141 6.44 2.25 -4.92
C VAL A 141 6.31 0.82 -4.42
N VAL A 142 7.16 0.45 -3.49
CA VAL A 142 7.14 -0.86 -2.84
C VAL A 142 6.81 -0.70 -1.37
N GLU A 143 5.85 -1.50 -0.90
CA GLU A 143 5.54 -1.65 0.50
C GLU A 143 6.45 -2.71 1.15
N ASN A 144 6.83 -2.51 2.41
CA ASN A 144 7.34 -3.59 3.24
C ASN A 144 6.18 -4.55 3.56
N HIS A 145 6.06 -5.64 2.79
CA HIS A 145 4.89 -6.52 2.83
C HIS A 145 5.27 -8.01 2.80
N GLY A 146 5.94 -8.46 3.86
CA GLY A 146 6.37 -9.84 4.04
C GLY A 146 7.68 -10.22 3.34
N GLY A 147 8.36 -11.22 3.87
CA GLY A 147 9.61 -11.75 3.31
C GLY A 147 10.75 -10.73 3.28
N LEU A 148 11.51 -10.73 2.19
CA LEU A 148 12.69 -9.87 2.05
C LEU A 148 12.33 -8.37 2.00
N SER A 149 11.13 -8.01 1.52
CA SER A 149 10.69 -6.60 1.50
C SER A 149 10.39 -6.04 2.89
N SER A 150 10.14 -6.90 3.90
CA SER A 150 9.97 -6.49 5.30
C SER A 150 11.27 -6.08 6.01
N SER A 151 12.44 -6.23 5.36
CA SER A 151 13.67 -5.64 5.85
C SER A 151 13.88 -4.26 5.24
N GLY A 152 13.84 -3.21 6.04
CA GLY A 152 14.12 -1.85 5.59
C GLY A 152 15.45 -1.76 4.87
N LYS A 153 16.49 -2.40 5.43
CA LYS A 153 17.83 -2.50 4.83
C LYS A 153 17.84 -3.13 3.43
N TYR A 154 17.10 -4.22 3.22
CA TYR A 154 17.10 -4.90 1.92
C TYR A 154 16.29 -4.11 0.89
N LEU A 155 15.16 -3.55 1.30
CA LEU A 155 14.32 -2.78 0.40
C LEU A 155 14.97 -1.43 0.02
N SER A 156 15.57 -0.71 0.96
CA SER A 156 16.32 0.51 0.67
C SER A 156 17.53 0.27 -0.25
N ASN A 157 18.21 -0.89 -0.12
CA ASN A 157 19.26 -1.30 -1.06
C ASN A 157 18.73 -1.53 -2.49
N VAL A 158 17.48 -1.99 -2.65
CA VAL A 158 16.85 -2.07 -3.99
C VAL A 158 16.62 -0.66 -4.53
N MET A 159 16.06 0.25 -3.74
CA MET A 159 15.80 1.64 -4.15
C MET A 159 17.08 2.36 -4.58
N SER A 160 18.15 2.24 -3.79
CA SER A 160 19.46 2.83 -4.09
C SER A 160 20.08 2.35 -5.42
N LYS A 161 19.65 1.19 -5.93
CA LYS A 161 20.10 0.61 -7.21
C LYS A 161 19.20 0.98 -8.39
N VAL A 162 17.92 1.22 -8.18
CA VAL A 162 16.99 1.63 -9.23
C VAL A 162 17.30 3.06 -9.69
N LYS A 163 17.54 3.99 -8.77
CA LYS A 163 17.95 5.38 -9.02
C LYS A 163 17.03 6.14 -9.98
N LEU A 164 15.73 5.96 -9.84
CA LEU A 164 14.71 6.72 -10.56
C LEU A 164 13.89 7.49 -9.53
N GLU A 165 13.64 8.77 -9.77
CA GLU A 165 12.94 9.65 -8.82
C GLU A 165 11.50 9.22 -8.53
N ASN A 166 10.82 8.64 -9.55
CA ASN A 166 9.47 8.09 -9.41
C ASN A 166 9.44 6.66 -8.85
N CYS A 167 10.59 6.08 -8.43
CA CYS A 167 10.65 4.79 -7.76
C CYS A 167 10.92 4.97 -6.27
N GLY A 168 10.04 4.47 -5.43
CA GLY A 168 10.19 4.66 -4.00
C GLY A 168 9.56 3.58 -3.15
N THR A 169 9.28 3.95 -1.91
CA THR A 169 8.69 3.05 -0.91
C THR A 169 7.34 3.59 -0.41
N LEU A 170 6.56 2.67 0.13
CA LEU A 170 5.42 2.93 0.99
C LEU A 170 5.72 2.24 2.32
N PRO A 171 6.37 2.90 3.29
CA PRO A 171 6.57 2.34 4.63
C PRO A 171 5.23 2.09 5.32
N ASP A 172 4.96 0.82 5.64
CA ASP A 172 3.84 0.39 6.47
C ASP A 172 4.32 0.15 7.89
N PHE A 173 3.59 0.65 8.90
CA PHE A 173 4.02 0.62 10.31
C PHE A 173 3.99 -0.78 10.93
N GLY A 174 3.30 -1.74 10.32
CA GLY A 174 3.09 -3.09 10.86
C GLY A 174 3.78 -4.22 10.13
N ASN A 175 4.00 -4.10 8.82
CA ASN A 175 4.38 -5.21 7.94
C ASN A 175 5.88 -5.55 7.94
N PHE A 176 6.46 -5.80 9.12
CA PHE A 176 7.89 -6.09 9.30
C PHE A 176 8.21 -7.57 9.55
N CYS A 177 7.30 -8.49 9.23
CA CYS A 177 7.54 -9.93 9.36
C CYS A 177 8.33 -10.47 8.16
N MET A 178 9.58 -10.85 8.39
CA MET A 178 10.47 -11.42 7.36
C MET A 178 10.22 -12.91 7.11
N ASN A 179 9.78 -13.65 8.12
CA ASN A 179 9.53 -15.09 7.99
C ASN A 179 8.30 -15.50 8.80
N GLY A 180 7.37 -16.19 8.15
CA GLY A 180 6.08 -16.55 8.71
C GLY A 180 4.97 -15.59 8.27
N SER A 181 3.96 -15.44 9.12
CA SER A 181 2.82 -14.54 8.88
C SER A 181 2.77 -13.42 9.93
N PRO A 182 2.54 -12.18 9.55
CA PRO A 182 2.36 -11.08 10.50
C PRO A 182 1.13 -11.29 11.41
N TRP A 183 0.16 -12.12 10.98
CA TRP A 183 -1.08 -12.39 11.73
C TRP A 183 -1.00 -13.58 12.70
N GLY A 184 0.16 -13.90 13.26
CA GLY A 184 0.26 -14.83 14.38
C GLY A 184 1.42 -15.81 14.42
N ASN A 185 2.14 -16.03 13.32
CA ASN A 185 3.27 -16.97 13.26
C ASN A 185 4.54 -16.33 12.69
N CYS A 186 4.81 -15.08 13.06
CA CYS A 186 6.05 -14.43 12.65
C CYS A 186 7.23 -14.97 13.47
N THR A 187 8.13 -15.66 12.79
CA THR A 187 9.33 -16.25 13.42
C THR A 187 10.55 -15.36 13.30
N GLN A 188 10.50 -14.33 12.46
CA GLN A 188 11.58 -13.35 12.30
C GLN A 188 11.00 -11.97 12.01
N MET A 189 10.97 -11.12 13.01
CA MET A 189 10.52 -9.73 12.91
C MET A 189 11.72 -8.80 12.68
N TYR A 190 11.62 -7.89 11.72
CA TYR A 190 12.52 -6.75 11.59
C TYR A 190 12.08 -5.64 12.55
N ASP A 191 13.02 -4.86 13.10
CA ASP A 191 12.64 -3.70 13.91
C ASP A 191 11.88 -2.68 13.08
N ARG A 192 10.60 -2.42 13.44
CA ARG A 192 9.70 -1.57 12.66
C ARG A 192 10.11 -0.11 12.62
N TYR A 193 10.71 0.39 13.70
CA TYR A 193 11.14 1.79 13.76
C TYR A 193 12.41 1.99 12.94
N LEU A 194 13.38 1.11 13.09
CA LEU A 194 14.58 1.10 12.24
C LEU A 194 14.18 0.91 10.76
N GLY A 195 13.30 -0.03 10.46
CA GLY A 195 12.86 -0.29 9.09
C GLY A 195 12.15 0.89 8.47
N THR A 196 11.28 1.56 9.22
CA THR A 196 10.63 2.79 8.75
C THR A 196 11.66 3.90 8.52
N GLU A 197 12.62 4.10 9.46
CA GLU A 197 13.69 5.10 9.30
C GLU A 197 14.55 4.83 8.04
N GLU A 198 14.84 3.57 7.72
CA GLU A 198 15.59 3.17 6.53
C GLU A 198 14.81 3.36 5.21
N LEU A 199 13.47 3.29 5.26
CA LEU A 199 12.60 3.40 4.08
C LEU A 199 12.16 4.83 3.80
N MET A 200 11.99 5.68 4.83
CA MET A 200 11.50 7.05 4.68
C MET A 200 12.27 7.92 3.67
N PRO A 201 13.60 7.80 3.47
CA PRO A 201 14.32 8.56 2.43
C PRO A 201 13.83 8.32 1.00
N TYR A 202 13.09 7.25 0.78
CA TYR A 202 12.54 6.86 -0.52
C TYR A 202 11.01 6.93 -0.56
N ALA A 203 10.34 7.42 0.50
CA ALA A 203 8.90 7.32 0.63
C ALA A 203 8.15 8.29 -0.28
N HIS A 204 7.21 7.78 -1.07
CA HIS A 204 6.19 8.56 -1.78
C HIS A 204 4.79 8.38 -1.20
N ALA A 205 4.62 7.44 -0.28
CA ALA A 205 3.41 7.21 0.50
C ALA A 205 3.80 6.62 1.87
N VAL A 206 2.89 6.66 2.84
CA VAL A 206 3.07 6.07 4.18
C VAL A 206 1.76 5.41 4.60
N SER A 207 1.83 4.16 5.09
CA SER A 207 0.68 3.44 5.65
C SER A 207 0.75 3.39 7.18
N ALA A 208 -0.18 4.08 7.84
CA ALA A 208 -0.35 4.06 9.28
C ALA A 208 -1.17 2.83 9.70
N LYS A 209 -0.55 1.65 9.64
CA LYS A 209 -1.12 0.40 10.13
C LYS A 209 -1.46 0.51 11.60
N SER A 210 -2.66 0.07 11.98
CA SER A 210 -3.12 0.00 13.36
C SER A 210 -3.92 -1.29 13.61
N TYR A 211 -3.90 -1.77 14.85
CA TYR A 211 -4.53 -3.03 15.21
C TYR A 211 -5.51 -2.87 16.38
N ASP A 212 -5.06 -2.32 17.50
CA ASP A 212 -5.86 -2.22 18.70
C ASP A 212 -5.60 -0.94 19.49
N PHE A 213 -6.55 -0.51 20.30
CA PHE A 213 -6.50 0.75 21.01
C PHE A 213 -6.84 0.55 22.49
N ASP A 214 -6.13 1.28 23.37
CA ASP A 214 -6.48 1.39 24.78
C ASP A 214 -7.65 2.37 25.00
N ASP A 215 -8.10 2.47 26.26
CA ASP A 215 -9.21 3.36 26.64
C ASP A 215 -8.88 4.86 26.47
N GLN A 216 -7.61 5.23 26.33
CA GLN A 216 -7.14 6.58 26.06
C GLN A 216 -7.00 6.84 24.53
N GLY A 217 -7.27 5.84 23.70
CA GLY A 217 -7.17 5.92 22.24
C GLY A 217 -5.73 5.92 21.72
N ASN A 218 -4.81 5.26 22.43
CA ASN A 218 -3.47 4.98 21.93
C ASN A 218 -3.45 3.59 21.30
N GLU A 219 -2.71 3.43 20.22
CA GLU A 219 -2.48 2.12 19.62
C GLU A 219 -1.57 1.29 20.54
N THR A 220 -1.92 0.01 20.74
CA THR A 220 -1.29 -0.82 21.78
C THR A 220 -0.10 -1.65 21.30
N SER A 221 0.06 -1.82 19.99
CA SER A 221 1.12 -2.65 19.37
C SER A 221 2.22 -1.82 18.74
N ILE A 222 1.95 -0.55 18.40
CA ILE A 222 2.84 0.35 17.71
C ILE A 222 2.91 1.67 18.49
N ASP A 223 4.11 2.09 18.89
CA ASP A 223 4.33 3.42 19.45
C ASP A 223 4.19 4.47 18.33
N TYR A 224 2.99 5.01 18.20
CA TYR A 224 2.65 5.98 17.17
C TYR A 224 3.39 7.29 17.30
N LYS A 225 3.71 7.71 18.55
CA LYS A 225 4.52 8.91 18.76
C LYS A 225 5.90 8.73 18.13
N ARG A 226 6.59 7.65 18.48
CA ARG A 226 7.91 7.32 17.93
C ARG A 226 7.86 7.17 16.40
N MET A 227 6.82 6.52 15.87
CA MET A 227 6.66 6.30 14.45
C MET A 227 6.45 7.61 13.68
N MET A 228 5.56 8.47 14.18
CA MET A 228 5.29 9.77 13.55
C MET A 228 6.46 10.75 13.70
N ASP A 229 7.24 10.65 14.78
CA ASP A 229 8.50 11.41 14.92
C ASP A 229 9.51 11.03 13.81
N ILE A 230 9.60 9.73 13.43
CA ILE A 230 10.43 9.27 12.32
C ILE A 230 9.93 9.86 10.99
N VAL A 231 8.61 9.76 10.73
CA VAL A 231 8.00 10.31 9.50
C VAL A 231 8.26 11.82 9.39
N LYS A 232 8.02 12.58 10.45
CA LYS A 232 8.25 14.05 10.46
C LYS A 232 9.72 14.40 10.25
N LYS A 233 10.62 13.70 10.95
CA LYS A 233 12.07 13.94 10.85
C LYS A 233 12.61 13.70 9.44
N SER A 234 11.97 12.83 8.65
CA SER A 234 12.35 12.61 7.25
C SER A 234 12.00 13.77 6.31
N GLY A 235 11.18 14.73 6.76
CA GLY A 235 10.68 15.82 5.93
C GLY A 235 9.53 15.42 4.99
N TYR A 236 8.90 14.26 5.19
CA TYR A 236 7.77 13.80 4.39
C TYR A 236 6.59 14.76 4.49
N GLN A 237 5.99 15.13 3.34
CA GLN A 237 4.88 16.08 3.22
C GLN A 237 3.63 15.49 2.55
N GLY A 238 3.65 14.18 2.27
CA GLY A 238 2.52 13.49 1.64
C GLY A 238 1.44 13.05 2.62
N TYR A 239 0.44 12.38 2.10
CA TYR A 239 -0.61 11.75 2.92
C TYR A 239 -0.06 10.59 3.76
N VAL A 240 -0.61 10.45 4.96
CA VAL A 240 -0.41 9.27 5.81
C VAL A 240 -1.71 8.46 5.78
N GLY A 241 -1.69 7.34 5.06
CA GLY A 241 -2.85 6.50 4.83
C GLY A 241 -3.26 5.73 6.09
N ILE A 242 -4.55 5.71 6.40
CA ILE A 242 -5.10 4.91 7.50
C ILE A 242 -5.26 3.47 7.03
N GLU A 243 -4.66 2.53 7.75
CA GLU A 243 -4.85 1.10 7.51
C GLU A 243 -5.13 0.35 8.82
N TYR A 244 -6.41 0.31 9.19
CA TYR A 244 -6.86 -0.48 10.35
C TYR A 244 -7.04 -1.95 9.98
N GLU A 245 -6.38 -2.85 10.69
CA GLU A 245 -6.48 -4.30 10.56
C GLU A 245 -6.77 -5.02 11.88
N GLY A 246 -7.33 -4.30 12.85
CA GLY A 246 -7.71 -4.85 14.14
C GLY A 246 -8.91 -5.79 14.10
N ASN A 247 -9.12 -6.47 15.22
CA ASN A 247 -10.23 -7.42 15.39
C ASN A 247 -11.15 -7.07 16.56
N ARG A 248 -10.76 -6.14 17.44
CA ARG A 248 -11.55 -5.76 18.60
C ARG A 248 -12.60 -4.71 18.28
N LEU A 249 -12.25 -3.71 17.46
CA LEU A 249 -13.19 -2.72 16.95
C LEU A 249 -13.74 -3.14 15.59
N GLY A 250 -14.95 -2.66 15.27
CA GLY A 250 -15.44 -2.69 13.89
C GLY A 250 -14.56 -1.86 12.96
N GLU A 251 -14.64 -2.08 11.64
CA GLU A 251 -13.81 -1.36 10.65
C GLU A 251 -14.02 0.15 10.72
N ASP A 252 -15.26 0.61 10.87
CA ASP A 252 -15.61 2.03 10.99
C ASP A 252 -14.98 2.67 12.22
N ASP A 253 -15.15 2.04 13.39
CA ASP A 253 -14.61 2.53 14.66
C ASP A 253 -13.07 2.52 14.65
N GLY A 254 -12.46 1.49 14.07
CA GLY A 254 -11.02 1.39 13.92
C GLY A 254 -10.43 2.48 13.02
N ILE A 255 -11.10 2.81 11.92
CA ILE A 255 -10.72 3.94 11.04
C ILE A 255 -10.80 5.26 11.81
N ILE A 256 -11.90 5.48 12.53
CA ILE A 256 -12.10 6.70 13.34
C ILE A 256 -11.06 6.80 14.45
N ALA A 257 -10.76 5.69 15.13
CA ALA A 257 -9.74 5.65 16.19
C ALA A 257 -8.35 5.98 15.63
N THR A 258 -7.97 5.39 14.49
CA THR A 258 -6.69 5.66 13.82
C THR A 258 -6.61 7.13 13.35
N LYS A 259 -7.68 7.66 12.75
CA LYS A 259 -7.77 9.08 12.38
C LYS A 259 -7.52 10.01 13.57
N LYS A 260 -8.25 9.78 14.67
CA LYS A 260 -8.10 10.57 15.91
C LYS A 260 -6.70 10.48 16.50
N LEU A 261 -6.08 9.30 16.44
CA LEU A 261 -4.71 9.11 16.91
C LEU A 261 -3.72 9.89 16.06
N LEU A 262 -3.81 9.80 14.73
CA LEU A 262 -2.93 10.55 13.81
C LEU A 262 -3.07 12.05 14.00
N GLN A 263 -4.29 12.58 14.22
CA GLN A 263 -4.54 14.01 14.47
C GLN A 263 -3.80 14.58 15.69
N LYS A 264 -3.33 13.72 16.62
CA LYS A 264 -2.49 14.17 17.75
C LYS A 264 -1.06 14.53 17.30
N PHE A 265 -0.67 14.10 16.10
CA PHE A 265 0.70 14.20 15.59
C PHE A 265 0.84 14.99 14.28
N ILE A 266 -0.24 15.48 13.69
CA ILE A 266 -0.22 16.24 12.43
C ILE A 266 -0.35 17.74 12.70
#